data_2eb9a53b588608670261799864d3c106
#
_entry.id   2eb9a53b588608670261799864d3c106
#
_cell.length_a   1.000
_cell.length_b   1.000
_cell.length_c   1.000
_cell.angle_alpha   90.00
_cell.angle_beta   90.00
_cell.angle_gamma   90.00
#
_symmetry.space_group_name_H-M   'P 1'
#
loop_
_entity.id
_entity.type
_entity.pdbx_description
1 polymer ?
#
loop_
_entity_poly.entity_id
_entity_poly.type
_entity_poly.pdbx_seq_one_letter_code
_entity_poly.pdbx_strand_id
1 'polypeptide(L)'
;IVYIATDWLHHVPVAKCAMENGKHAAIEVPSAMDMKDIWDLINLSERTRKHCMLLENCIYDWYEMNTLNMAQHGVFGEIMHVSGACRHCLSPFWDIYWKKDANDKLGWRLDYNMKHRGDVYATHGLGPVAQLLNIHRGDRMKTLVAMDTKSYTGKQLVKERTGKDVDFRNGDFTTTLIRTENGKMI
;
A
#
# COMPACT_ATOMS: atom_id res chain seq x y z
N ILE A 1 19.97 0.86 -10.96
CA ILE A 1 18.73 0.79 -10.19
C ILE A 1 19.07 1.05 -8.72
N VAL A 2 18.20 1.83 -8.05
CA VAL A 2 18.24 2.03 -6.59
C VAL A 2 17.03 1.31 -5.99
N TYR A 3 17.28 0.35 -5.10
CA TYR A 3 16.24 -0.30 -4.31
C TYR A 3 16.01 0.52 -3.03
N ILE A 4 14.75 0.82 -2.74
CA ILE A 4 14.36 1.74 -1.67
C ILE A 4 13.46 1.00 -0.70
N ALA A 5 14.01 0.71 0.49
CA ALA A 5 13.35 0.02 1.58
C ALA A 5 13.53 0.78 2.91
N THR A 6 13.42 2.10 2.86
CA THR A 6 13.47 3.00 4.01
C THR A 6 12.15 2.99 4.79
N ASP A 7 11.94 3.91 5.71
CA ASP A 7 10.60 4.18 6.20
C ASP A 7 9.76 4.88 5.11
N TRP A 8 8.45 4.84 5.26
CA TRP A 8 7.50 5.30 4.24
C TRP A 8 7.67 6.77 3.84
N LEU A 9 8.08 7.63 4.79
CA LEU A 9 8.23 9.07 4.52
C LEU A 9 9.48 9.39 3.69
N HIS A 10 10.46 8.47 3.66
CA HIS A 10 11.68 8.64 2.89
C HIS A 10 11.65 7.95 1.51
N HIS A 11 10.62 7.15 1.20
CA HIS A 11 10.49 6.50 -0.11
C HIS A 11 10.57 7.50 -1.25
N VAL A 12 9.73 8.52 -1.23
CA VAL A 12 9.64 9.51 -2.31
C VAL A 12 10.88 10.40 -2.43
N PRO A 13 11.41 10.99 -1.35
CA PRO A 13 12.65 11.78 -1.44
C PRO A 13 13.81 11.00 -2.04
N VAL A 14 14.01 9.74 -1.64
CA VAL A 14 15.10 8.91 -2.16
C VAL A 14 14.86 8.54 -3.62
N ALA A 15 13.63 8.19 -4.01
CA ALA A 15 13.28 7.88 -5.39
C ALA A 15 13.48 9.08 -6.32
N LYS A 16 13.10 10.26 -5.89
CA LYS A 16 13.30 11.52 -6.63
C LYS A 16 14.79 11.77 -6.84
N CYS A 17 15.59 11.70 -5.77
CA CYS A 17 17.04 11.84 -5.86
C CYS A 17 17.67 10.82 -6.83
N ALA A 18 17.23 9.56 -6.78
CA ALA A 18 17.72 8.52 -7.68
C ALA A 18 17.42 8.86 -9.15
N MET A 19 16.17 9.23 -9.48
CA MET A 19 15.77 9.52 -10.85
C MET A 19 16.43 10.80 -11.40
N GLU A 20 16.56 11.85 -10.58
CA GLU A 20 17.26 13.09 -10.94
C GLU A 20 18.75 12.85 -11.22
N ASN A 21 19.34 11.85 -10.58
CA ASN A 21 20.73 11.41 -10.84
C ASN A 21 20.82 10.28 -11.88
N GLY A 22 19.81 10.13 -12.74
CA GLY A 22 19.85 9.22 -13.89
C GLY A 22 19.70 7.74 -13.54
N LYS A 23 19.20 7.38 -12.36
CA LYS A 23 18.98 5.99 -11.92
C LYS A 23 17.51 5.64 -11.97
N HIS A 24 17.19 4.37 -12.19
CA HIS A 24 15.84 3.84 -11.99
C HIS A 24 15.59 3.64 -10.49
N ALA A 25 14.36 3.86 -10.04
CA ALA A 25 13.91 3.64 -8.67
C ALA A 25 13.03 2.40 -8.58
N ALA A 26 13.26 1.56 -7.58
CA ALA A 26 12.43 0.43 -7.22
C ALA A 26 12.07 0.56 -5.73
N ILE A 27 10.80 0.79 -5.43
CA ILE A 27 10.34 1.27 -4.13
C ILE A 27 9.50 0.20 -3.45
N GLU A 28 9.79 -0.10 -2.19
CA GLU A 28 8.95 -0.94 -1.33
C GLU A 28 7.57 -0.32 -1.09
N VAL A 29 6.63 -1.16 -0.70
CA VAL A 29 5.25 -0.79 -0.38
C VAL A 29 5.18 0.04 0.93
N PRO A 30 4.39 1.09 0.94
CA PRO A 30 3.75 1.82 -0.16
C PRO A 30 4.72 2.78 -0.86
N SER A 31 4.51 3.03 -2.14
CA SER A 31 5.43 3.91 -2.89
C SER A 31 5.36 5.37 -2.46
N ALA A 32 4.22 5.84 -2.00
CA ALA A 32 3.99 7.20 -1.50
C ALA A 32 2.82 7.23 -0.52
N MET A 33 2.77 8.26 0.32
CA MET A 33 1.77 8.40 1.38
C MET A 33 0.76 9.52 1.13
N ASP A 34 0.95 10.32 0.09
CA ASP A 34 -0.01 11.36 -0.32
C ASP A 34 -0.09 11.53 -1.84
N MET A 35 -1.13 12.21 -2.29
CA MET A 35 -1.41 12.42 -3.71
C MET A 35 -0.36 13.28 -4.41
N LYS A 36 0.19 14.26 -3.72
CA LYS A 36 1.23 15.12 -4.29
C LYS A 36 2.48 14.32 -4.61
N ASP A 37 2.90 13.48 -3.70
CA ASP A 37 4.07 12.64 -3.85
C ASP A 37 3.90 11.61 -4.97
N ILE A 38 2.69 11.04 -5.12
CA ILE A 38 2.38 10.14 -6.25
C ILE A 38 2.58 10.88 -7.59
N TRP A 39 2.02 12.08 -7.72
CA TRP A 39 2.18 12.89 -8.94
C TRP A 39 3.61 13.33 -9.16
N ASP A 40 4.34 13.68 -8.11
CA ASP A 40 5.77 14.02 -8.20
C ASP A 40 6.59 12.86 -8.76
N LEU A 41 6.34 11.61 -8.32
CA LEU A 41 7.02 10.42 -8.83
C LEU A 41 6.70 10.18 -10.32
N ILE A 42 5.43 10.29 -10.72
CA ILE A 42 5.00 10.09 -12.11
C ILE A 42 5.64 11.14 -13.01
N ASN A 43 5.46 12.41 -12.68
CA ASN A 43 5.98 13.53 -13.47
C ASN A 43 7.52 13.47 -13.60
N LEU A 44 8.19 13.09 -12.53
CA LEU A 44 9.65 12.97 -12.53
C LEU A 44 10.12 11.76 -13.36
N SER A 45 9.43 10.63 -13.27
CA SER A 45 9.70 9.45 -14.08
C SER A 45 9.61 9.79 -15.58
N GLU A 46 8.55 10.49 -15.99
CA GLU A 46 8.36 10.92 -17.37
C GLU A 46 9.43 11.93 -17.82
N ARG A 47 9.69 12.96 -17.01
CA ARG A 47 10.70 13.99 -17.31
C ARG A 47 12.10 13.46 -17.45
N THR A 48 12.50 12.54 -16.54
CA THR A 48 13.86 11.96 -16.51
C THR A 48 14.00 10.73 -17.41
N ARG A 49 12.89 10.17 -17.89
CA ARG A 49 12.83 8.89 -18.61
C ARG A 49 13.47 7.76 -17.79
N LYS A 50 13.25 7.77 -16.48
CA LYS A 50 13.67 6.71 -15.55
C LYS A 50 12.47 5.98 -15.02
N HIS A 51 12.57 4.66 -14.95
CA HIS A 51 11.50 3.85 -14.36
C HIS A 51 11.41 4.10 -12.85
N CYS A 52 10.17 4.20 -12.38
CA CYS A 52 9.81 4.20 -10.97
C CYS A 52 8.83 3.04 -10.76
N MET A 53 9.26 2.00 -10.08
CA MET A 53 8.50 0.77 -9.92
C MET A 53 8.16 0.54 -8.45
N LEU A 54 6.89 0.30 -8.15
CA LEU A 54 6.46 -0.26 -6.87
C LEU A 54 6.78 -1.76 -6.83
N LEU A 55 7.46 -2.19 -5.77
CA LEU A 55 7.82 -3.60 -5.56
C LEU A 55 6.70 -4.30 -4.77
N GLU A 56 5.54 -4.45 -5.40
CA GLU A 56 4.42 -5.17 -4.79
C GLU A 56 4.67 -6.68 -4.84
N ASN A 57 5.07 -7.26 -3.72
CA ASN A 57 5.47 -8.66 -3.64
C ASN A 57 4.29 -9.64 -3.73
N CYS A 58 3.11 -9.27 -3.22
CA CYS A 58 1.96 -10.18 -3.15
C CYS A 58 1.39 -10.57 -4.52
N ILE A 59 1.74 -9.88 -5.60
CA ILE A 59 1.33 -10.30 -6.95
C ILE A 59 2.12 -11.49 -7.51
N TYR A 60 3.24 -11.86 -6.88
CA TYR A 60 4.14 -12.90 -7.35
C TYR A 60 4.04 -14.20 -6.54
N ASP A 61 3.14 -14.28 -5.59
CA ASP A 61 2.89 -15.49 -4.83
C ASP A 61 2.25 -16.57 -5.73
N TRP A 62 2.45 -17.82 -5.36
CA TRP A 62 2.03 -18.95 -6.21
C TRP A 62 0.52 -18.96 -6.52
N TYR A 63 -0.30 -18.63 -5.53
CA TYR A 63 -1.76 -18.59 -5.70
C TYR A 63 -2.20 -17.47 -6.63
N GLU A 64 -1.65 -16.30 -6.49
CA GLU A 64 -1.94 -15.11 -7.29
C GLU A 64 -1.50 -15.34 -8.74
N MET A 65 -0.30 -15.84 -8.95
CA MET A 65 0.22 -16.16 -10.27
C MET A 65 -0.58 -17.28 -10.97
N ASN A 66 -0.97 -18.31 -10.22
CA ASN A 66 -1.81 -19.39 -10.76
C ASN A 66 -3.21 -18.88 -11.12
N THR A 67 -3.82 -18.05 -10.26
CA THR A 67 -5.12 -17.43 -10.53
C THR A 67 -5.06 -16.54 -11.78
N LEU A 68 -4.02 -15.76 -11.93
CA LEU A 68 -3.79 -14.94 -13.13
C LEU A 68 -3.67 -15.82 -14.38
N ASN A 69 -2.92 -16.91 -14.32
CA ASN A 69 -2.79 -17.86 -15.43
C ASN A 69 -4.14 -18.47 -15.80
N MET A 70 -4.96 -18.87 -14.83
CA MET A 70 -6.31 -19.40 -15.07
C MET A 70 -7.21 -18.34 -15.73
N ALA A 71 -7.14 -17.09 -15.28
CA ALA A 71 -7.91 -15.99 -15.87
C ALA A 71 -7.50 -15.74 -17.33
N GLN A 72 -6.21 -15.75 -17.62
CA GLN A 72 -5.68 -15.57 -18.98
C GLN A 72 -6.10 -16.71 -19.93
N HIS A 73 -6.33 -17.91 -19.41
CA HIS A 73 -6.86 -19.06 -20.18
C HIS A 73 -8.39 -19.15 -20.18
N GLY A 74 -9.09 -18.13 -19.69
CA GLY A 74 -10.55 -18.04 -19.75
C GLY A 74 -11.31 -18.97 -18.78
N VAL A 75 -10.63 -19.58 -17.81
CA VAL A 75 -11.24 -20.55 -16.87
C VAL A 75 -12.41 -19.94 -16.11
N PHE A 76 -12.35 -18.63 -15.80
CA PHE A 76 -13.38 -17.93 -15.05
C PHE A 76 -14.46 -17.27 -15.93
N GLY A 77 -14.32 -17.36 -17.27
CA GLY A 77 -15.18 -16.60 -18.17
C GLY A 77 -15.00 -15.09 -18.02
N GLU A 78 -16.07 -14.32 -18.19
CA GLU A 78 -16.03 -12.86 -17.97
C GLU A 78 -15.99 -12.53 -16.48
N ILE A 79 -14.91 -11.93 -16.04
CA ILE A 79 -14.72 -11.52 -14.66
C ILE A 79 -15.39 -10.16 -14.44
N MET A 80 -16.45 -10.12 -13.66
CA MET A 80 -17.23 -8.91 -13.35
C MET A 80 -16.86 -8.29 -12.00
N HIS A 81 -16.44 -9.12 -11.06
CA HIS A 81 -16.11 -8.72 -9.69
C HIS A 81 -14.91 -9.49 -9.17
N VAL A 82 -14.05 -8.80 -8.45
CA VAL A 82 -12.93 -9.38 -7.71
C VAL A 82 -12.90 -8.81 -6.31
N SER A 83 -12.30 -9.54 -5.37
CA SER A 83 -12.08 -9.06 -4.00
C SER A 83 -10.66 -9.40 -3.58
N GLY A 84 -9.94 -8.41 -3.11
CA GLY A 84 -8.61 -8.56 -2.53
C GLY A 84 -8.57 -7.98 -1.13
N ALA A 85 -7.72 -8.52 -0.26
CA ALA A 85 -7.57 -8.00 1.08
C ALA A 85 -6.16 -8.22 1.62
N CYS A 86 -5.68 -7.26 2.40
CA CYS A 86 -4.53 -7.43 3.26
C CYS A 86 -5.03 -7.47 4.71
N ARG A 87 -4.94 -8.61 5.35
CA ARG A 87 -5.44 -8.83 6.71
C ARG A 87 -4.33 -9.40 7.58
N HIS A 88 -3.88 -8.60 8.55
CA HIS A 88 -2.84 -9.01 9.47
C HIS A 88 -3.29 -8.87 10.92
N CYS A 89 -3.08 -9.93 11.70
CA CYS A 89 -3.01 -9.77 13.15
C CYS A 89 -1.63 -9.26 13.51
N LEU A 90 -1.50 -7.98 13.80
CA LEU A 90 -0.20 -7.37 14.10
C LEU A 90 0.25 -7.59 15.55
N SER A 91 -0.60 -8.15 16.42
CA SER A 91 -0.26 -8.31 17.83
C SER A 91 1.05 -9.08 18.10
N PRO A 92 1.45 -10.13 17.35
CA PRO A 92 2.74 -10.77 17.51
C PRO A 92 3.94 -9.89 17.08
N PHE A 93 3.69 -8.89 16.23
CA PHE A 93 4.72 -8.01 15.66
C PHE A 93 4.80 -6.65 16.36
N TRP A 94 4.01 -6.44 17.41
CA TRP A 94 3.95 -5.16 18.10
C TRP A 94 5.29 -4.72 18.68
N ASP A 95 6.18 -5.64 19.03
CA ASP A 95 7.51 -5.28 19.53
C ASP A 95 8.36 -4.58 18.48
N ILE A 96 8.15 -4.87 17.18
CA ILE A 96 8.78 -4.14 16.08
C ILE A 96 8.23 -2.72 15.98
N TYR A 97 6.93 -2.54 16.18
CA TYR A 97 6.26 -1.23 16.17
C TYR A 97 6.65 -0.38 17.40
N TRP A 98 6.95 -1.02 18.53
CA TRP A 98 7.35 -0.37 19.78
C TRP A 98 8.83 -0.13 19.90
N LYS A 99 9.64 -0.69 19.03
CA LYS A 99 11.08 -0.52 19.09
C LYS A 99 11.40 0.96 18.98
N LYS A 100 11.90 1.53 20.09
CA LYS A 100 12.39 2.90 20.12
C LYS A 100 13.74 2.98 19.41
N ASP A 101 13.97 4.11 18.75
CA ASP A 101 15.27 4.43 18.20
C ASP A 101 16.24 4.90 19.32
N ALA A 102 17.47 5.22 18.95
CA ALA A 102 18.47 5.72 19.88
C ALA A 102 18.09 7.04 20.59
N ASN A 103 17.05 7.74 20.11
CA ASN A 103 16.53 8.99 20.66
C ASN A 103 15.24 8.80 21.46
N ASP A 104 14.92 7.58 21.87
CA ASP A 104 13.69 7.21 22.59
C ASP A 104 12.38 7.47 21.83
N LYS A 105 12.45 7.65 20.49
CA LYS A 105 11.26 7.77 19.64
C LYS A 105 10.65 6.41 19.39
N LEU A 106 9.33 6.34 19.44
CA LEU A 106 8.56 5.17 19.04
C LEU A 106 8.86 4.79 17.58
N GLY A 107 8.74 3.50 17.26
CA GLY A 107 8.89 3.01 15.90
C GLY A 107 8.05 3.81 14.91
N TRP A 108 8.63 4.19 13.80
CA TRP A 108 8.03 5.09 12.81
C TRP A 108 6.66 4.62 12.28
N ARG A 109 6.44 3.29 12.20
CA ARG A 109 5.14 2.74 11.80
C ARG A 109 4.04 3.06 12.81
N LEU A 110 4.34 2.92 14.10
CA LEU A 110 3.39 3.25 15.16
C LEU A 110 3.08 4.74 15.15
N ASP A 111 4.12 5.58 15.10
CA ASP A 111 3.97 7.04 15.06
C ASP A 111 3.11 7.48 13.86
N TYR A 112 3.34 6.87 12.68
CA TYR A 112 2.53 7.13 11.49
C TYR A 112 1.06 6.77 11.71
N ASN A 113 0.78 5.55 12.17
CA ASN A 113 -0.60 5.06 12.39
C ASN A 113 -1.34 5.83 13.50
N MET A 114 -0.62 6.34 14.49
CA MET A 114 -1.22 7.23 15.49
C MET A 114 -1.70 8.57 14.91
N LYS A 115 -1.07 9.06 13.84
CA LYS A 115 -1.30 10.40 13.28
C LYS A 115 -2.16 10.41 12.02
N HIS A 116 -2.22 9.31 11.28
CA HIS A 116 -2.85 9.23 9.95
C HIS A 116 -3.93 8.16 9.92
N ARG A 117 -4.84 8.30 8.96
CA ARG A 117 -5.89 7.32 8.65
C ARG A 117 -5.67 6.74 7.26
N GLY A 118 -6.17 5.55 7.03
CA GLY A 118 -6.20 4.90 5.73
C GLY A 118 -5.48 3.56 5.70
N ASP A 119 -5.69 2.83 4.63
CA ASP A 119 -5.08 1.53 4.40
C ASP A 119 -3.65 1.72 3.85
N VAL A 120 -2.66 1.46 4.69
CA VAL A 120 -1.24 1.62 4.33
C VAL A 120 -0.71 0.47 3.45
N TYR A 121 -1.44 -0.64 3.37
CA TYR A 121 -1.06 -1.84 2.61
C TYR A 121 -2.12 -2.25 1.57
N ALA A 122 -2.93 -1.30 1.11
CA ALA A 122 -3.98 -1.54 0.11
C ALA A 122 -3.47 -2.27 -1.14
N THR A 123 -2.22 -2.03 -1.53
CA THR A 123 -1.63 -2.62 -2.74
C THR A 123 -1.46 -4.14 -2.64
N HIS A 124 -1.27 -4.70 -1.44
CA HIS A 124 -1.18 -6.15 -1.26
C HIS A 124 -2.47 -6.89 -1.64
N GLY A 125 -3.62 -6.30 -1.35
CA GLY A 125 -4.90 -6.83 -1.81
C GLY A 125 -5.26 -6.40 -3.23
N LEU A 126 -4.96 -5.15 -3.59
CA LEU A 126 -5.34 -4.58 -4.88
C LEU A 126 -4.47 -5.06 -6.03
N GLY A 127 -3.17 -5.24 -5.83
CA GLY A 127 -2.21 -5.60 -6.86
C GLY A 127 -2.62 -6.86 -7.64
N PRO A 128 -2.81 -8.01 -6.97
CA PRO A 128 -3.23 -9.24 -7.63
C PRO A 128 -4.53 -9.11 -8.40
N VAL A 129 -5.56 -8.54 -7.78
CA VAL A 129 -6.89 -8.45 -8.39
C VAL A 129 -6.96 -7.42 -9.52
N ALA A 130 -6.14 -6.38 -9.48
CA ALA A 130 -6.03 -5.43 -10.59
C ALA A 130 -5.47 -6.09 -11.87
N GLN A 131 -4.58 -7.06 -11.73
CA GLN A 131 -4.07 -7.83 -12.86
C GLN A 131 -5.16 -8.70 -13.51
N LEU A 132 -6.04 -9.31 -12.70
CA LEU A 132 -7.15 -10.12 -13.19
C LEU A 132 -8.14 -9.30 -14.06
N LEU A 133 -8.31 -8.03 -13.74
CA LEU A 133 -9.19 -7.11 -14.45
C LEU A 133 -8.48 -6.34 -15.58
N ASN A 134 -7.23 -6.63 -15.86
CA ASN A 134 -6.43 -5.92 -16.88
C ASN A 134 -6.38 -4.39 -16.64
N ILE A 135 -6.30 -3.94 -15.40
CA ILE A 135 -6.18 -2.52 -15.07
C ILE A 135 -4.93 -1.95 -15.74
N HIS A 136 -5.09 -0.82 -16.43
CA HIS A 136 -4.12 -0.17 -17.33
C HIS A 136 -3.71 -1.01 -18.57
N ARG A 137 -4.42 -2.11 -18.85
CA ARG A 137 -4.20 -2.99 -20.03
C ARG A 137 -5.52 -3.29 -20.73
N GLY A 138 -6.47 -2.39 -20.72
CA GLY A 138 -7.81 -2.52 -21.31
C GLY A 138 -8.93 -2.04 -20.41
N ASP A 139 -8.67 -1.83 -19.12
CA ASP A 139 -9.58 -1.21 -18.17
C ASP A 139 -8.82 -0.23 -17.25
N ARG A 140 -9.54 0.60 -16.51
CA ARG A 140 -8.97 1.52 -15.51
C ARG A 140 -9.94 1.76 -14.36
N MET A 141 -9.41 2.07 -13.20
CA MET A 141 -10.21 2.49 -12.04
C MET A 141 -10.83 3.84 -12.33
N LYS A 142 -12.13 3.98 -12.04
CA LYS A 142 -12.89 5.21 -12.31
C LYS A 142 -13.35 5.91 -11.04
N THR A 143 -13.92 5.15 -10.11
CA THR A 143 -14.48 5.69 -8.88
C THR A 143 -14.03 4.84 -7.70
N LEU A 144 -13.67 5.49 -6.60
CA LEU A 144 -13.26 4.83 -5.37
C LEU A 144 -14.03 5.44 -4.20
N VAL A 145 -14.53 4.58 -3.31
CA VAL A 145 -15.09 4.95 -2.01
C VAL A 145 -14.44 4.07 -0.95
N ALA A 146 -13.90 4.69 0.08
CA ALA A 146 -13.29 3.98 1.20
C ALA A 146 -13.88 4.44 2.54
N MET A 147 -14.04 3.51 3.45
CA MET A 147 -14.50 3.76 4.81
C MET A 147 -13.66 2.95 5.79
N ASP A 148 -13.36 3.53 6.94
CA ASP A 148 -12.64 2.87 8.01
C ASP A 148 -13.41 2.90 9.33
N THR A 149 -13.09 1.97 10.21
CA THR A 149 -13.59 1.94 11.59
C THR A 149 -12.85 2.96 12.46
N LYS A 150 -13.32 3.13 13.69
CA LYS A 150 -12.48 3.73 14.75
C LYS A 150 -11.35 2.76 15.12
N SER A 151 -10.28 3.28 15.70
CA SER A 151 -9.25 2.47 16.35
C SER A 151 -9.74 2.00 17.71
N TYR A 152 -9.90 0.70 17.85
CA TYR A 152 -10.14 0.03 19.14
C TYR A 152 -8.84 -0.63 19.60
N THR A 153 -8.27 -1.49 18.75
CA THR A 153 -7.08 -2.28 19.07
C THR A 153 -5.84 -1.42 19.24
N GLY A 154 -5.57 -0.50 18.32
CA GLY A 154 -4.41 0.37 18.39
C GLY A 154 -4.41 1.24 19.65
N LYS A 155 -5.55 1.88 19.93
CA LYS A 155 -5.73 2.71 21.13
C LYS A 155 -5.58 1.87 22.41
N GLN A 156 -6.18 0.69 22.48
CA GLN A 156 -6.08 -0.19 23.64
C GLN A 156 -4.64 -0.61 23.91
N LEU A 157 -3.93 -1.05 22.89
CA LEU A 157 -2.55 -1.52 23.04
C LEU A 157 -1.60 -0.42 23.47
N VAL A 158 -1.76 0.81 22.96
CA VAL A 158 -0.96 1.94 23.43
C VAL A 158 -1.23 2.21 24.91
N LYS A 159 -2.50 2.18 25.32
CA LYS A 159 -2.88 2.38 26.73
C LYS A 159 -2.32 1.29 27.63
N GLU A 160 -2.42 0.03 27.24
CA GLU A 160 -1.88 -1.10 28.01
C GLU A 160 -0.37 -1.02 28.22
N ARG A 161 0.38 -0.60 27.18
CA ARG A 161 1.83 -0.54 27.24
C ARG A 161 2.42 0.74 27.83
N THR A 162 1.71 1.85 27.74
CA THR A 162 2.23 3.15 28.18
C THR A 162 1.47 3.76 29.35
N GLY A 163 0.30 3.22 29.71
CA GLY A 163 -0.62 3.83 30.66
C GLY A 163 -1.31 5.11 30.15
N LYS A 164 -0.97 5.56 28.94
CA LYS A 164 -1.48 6.82 28.37
C LYS A 164 -2.68 6.56 27.47
N ASP A 165 -3.70 7.40 27.59
CA ASP A 165 -4.79 7.48 26.64
C ASP A 165 -4.34 8.39 25.48
N VAL A 166 -4.33 7.87 24.26
CA VAL A 166 -3.87 8.59 23.08
C VAL A 166 -4.96 8.64 22.02
N ASP A 167 -4.93 9.67 21.21
CA ASP A 167 -5.71 9.71 19.99
C ASP A 167 -4.98 8.88 18.94
N PHE A 168 -5.51 7.67 18.68
CA PHE A 168 -4.98 6.77 17.66
C PHE A 168 -5.89 6.88 16.43
N ARG A 169 -5.38 7.46 15.36
CA ARG A 169 -6.20 7.87 14.20
C ARG A 169 -6.50 6.76 13.23
N ASN A 170 -5.54 5.86 12.97
CA ASN A 170 -5.76 4.79 12.01
C ASN A 170 -6.80 3.79 12.54
N GLY A 171 -7.84 3.53 11.74
CA GLY A 171 -8.86 2.55 12.06
C GLY A 171 -8.33 1.12 12.05
N ASP A 172 -9.01 0.22 12.74
CA ASP A 172 -8.62 -1.20 12.78
C ASP A 172 -8.94 -1.92 11.47
N PHE A 173 -9.88 -1.39 10.68
CA PHE A 173 -10.33 -2.00 9.44
C PHE A 173 -10.73 -0.93 8.43
N THR A 174 -10.26 -1.09 7.19
CA THR A 174 -10.66 -0.25 6.05
C THR A 174 -11.32 -1.13 4.99
N THR A 175 -12.44 -0.66 4.45
CA THR A 175 -13.10 -1.28 3.29
C THR A 175 -13.12 -0.28 2.15
N THR A 176 -12.72 -0.73 0.98
CA THR A 176 -12.68 0.09 -0.24
C THR A 176 -13.48 -0.59 -1.32
N LEU A 177 -14.32 0.17 -2.02
CA LEU A 177 -15.02 -0.25 -3.22
C LEU A 177 -14.53 0.57 -4.40
N ILE A 178 -14.16 -0.11 -5.48
CA ILE A 178 -13.70 0.54 -6.71
C ILE A 178 -14.57 0.07 -7.88
N ARG A 179 -15.04 1.01 -8.69
CA ARG A 179 -15.68 0.74 -9.96
C ARG A 179 -14.75 1.08 -11.10
N THR A 180 -14.62 0.18 -12.06
CA THR A 180 -13.79 0.41 -13.25
C THR A 180 -14.57 1.12 -14.36
N GLU A 181 -13.88 1.60 -15.38
CA GLU A 181 -14.48 2.23 -16.55
C GLU A 181 -15.41 1.27 -17.31
N ASN A 182 -15.01 -0.01 -17.43
CA ASN A 182 -15.82 -1.05 -18.06
C ASN A 182 -16.94 -1.60 -17.17
N GLY A 183 -17.18 -0.98 -16.00
CA GLY A 183 -18.27 -1.33 -15.09
C GLY A 183 -18.01 -2.51 -14.18
N LYS A 184 -16.80 -3.00 -14.09
CA LYS A 184 -16.39 -4.06 -13.17
C LYS A 184 -16.19 -3.49 -11.77
N MET A 185 -16.20 -4.37 -10.75
CA MET A 185 -16.08 -3.99 -9.34
C MET A 185 -14.88 -4.67 -8.68
N ILE A 186 -14.23 -3.94 -7.81
CA ILE A 186 -13.20 -4.43 -6.89
C ILE A 186 -13.64 -4.11 -5.47
#